data_e704bdeecc7c3f285d4a0a8d13f383cd
#
_entry.id   e704bdeecc7c3f285d4a0a8d13f383cd
#
_cell.length_a   1.000
_cell.length_b   1.000
_cell.length_c   1.000
_cell.angle_alpha   90.00
_cell.angle_beta   90.00
_cell.angle_gamma   90.00
#
_symmetry.space_group_name_H-M   'P 1'
#
loop_
_entity.id
_entity.type
_entity.pdbx_description
1 polymer ?
#
loop_
_entity_poly.entity_id
_entity_poly.type
_entity_poly.pdbx_seq_one_letter_code
_entity_poly.pdbx_strand_id
1 'polypeptide(L)'
;MNLKEDYHVHTNYNDHSDSNLTVKNVVEEAERKGLEIIALTEHVRESSKWIPNYLNEISNYKEKTKVKVISGFEAKILSDGNIDCREEIARDYFIIASFHTKYYDKSIWINALKKVIENKNVNVIGHLAPESSFYINTEEIEEFAKLLTKHDKIVEVNAKYKRPPENWVKIFIKRGVKFHLGSDAHSLSEIGNYKSIVKLIKLFA
;
A
#
# COMPACT_ATOMS: atom_id res chain seq x y z
N MET A 1 -7.10 10.82 -10.27
CA MET A 1 -5.91 10.07 -9.83
C MET A 1 -4.78 10.28 -10.85
N ASN A 2 -3.54 10.41 -10.40
CA ASN A 2 -2.38 10.60 -11.28
C ASN A 2 -1.78 9.23 -11.67
N LEU A 3 -1.79 8.90 -12.96
CA LEU A 3 -1.25 7.64 -13.47
C LEU A 3 0.29 7.60 -13.56
N LYS A 4 0.95 8.72 -13.26
CA LYS A 4 2.40 8.84 -13.21
C LYS A 4 2.98 8.64 -11.80
N GLU A 5 2.17 8.10 -10.90
CA GLU A 5 2.56 7.83 -9.51
C GLU A 5 2.31 6.36 -9.19
N ASP A 6 3.24 5.73 -8.51
CA ASP A 6 3.12 4.36 -8.01
C ASP A 6 3.59 4.30 -6.55
N TYR A 7 2.64 4.12 -5.63
CA TYR A 7 2.94 4.16 -4.21
C TYR A 7 3.12 2.79 -3.56
N HIS A 8 3.11 1.70 -4.36
CA HIS A 8 3.29 0.35 -3.83
C HIS A 8 4.09 -0.52 -4.79
N VAL A 9 5.40 -0.58 -4.53
CA VAL A 9 6.35 -1.36 -5.34
C VAL A 9 7.31 -2.10 -4.42
N HIS A 10 7.46 -3.40 -4.65
CA HIS A 10 8.42 -4.25 -3.94
C HIS A 10 9.79 -4.27 -4.62
N THR A 11 10.74 -4.89 -3.96
CA THR A 11 12.12 -5.08 -4.44
C THR A 11 12.56 -6.53 -4.19
N ASN A 12 13.79 -6.86 -4.53
CA ASN A 12 14.35 -8.19 -4.30
C ASN A 12 14.81 -8.46 -2.85
N TYR A 13 14.42 -7.60 -1.90
CA TYR A 13 14.65 -7.84 -0.46
C TYR A 13 13.65 -8.83 0.14
N ASN A 14 12.59 -9.21 -0.59
CA ASN A 14 11.68 -10.29 -0.21
C ASN A 14 11.79 -11.49 -1.20
N ASP A 15 11.39 -12.67 -0.72
CA ASP A 15 11.50 -13.93 -1.47
C ASP A 15 10.41 -14.09 -2.55
N HIS A 16 9.44 -13.15 -2.64
CA HIS A 16 8.28 -13.23 -3.53
C HIS A 16 8.45 -12.40 -4.81
N SER A 17 9.48 -11.55 -4.85
CA SER A 17 9.77 -10.70 -5.99
C SER A 17 10.82 -11.30 -6.90
N ASP A 18 10.80 -10.93 -8.18
CA ASP A 18 11.82 -11.28 -9.13
C ASP A 18 13.20 -10.81 -8.65
N SER A 19 14.22 -11.65 -8.81
CA SER A 19 15.60 -11.33 -8.36
C SER A 19 16.21 -10.09 -9.04
N ASN A 20 15.72 -9.72 -10.22
CA ASN A 20 16.13 -8.52 -10.95
C ASN A 20 15.41 -7.24 -10.49
N LEU A 21 14.48 -7.33 -9.54
CA LEU A 21 13.75 -6.19 -8.97
C LEU A 21 14.61 -5.45 -7.93
N THR A 22 15.88 -5.19 -8.28
CA THR A 22 16.77 -4.40 -7.43
C THR A 22 16.29 -2.95 -7.34
N VAL A 23 16.63 -2.23 -6.28
CA VAL A 23 16.30 -0.80 -6.14
C VAL A 23 16.72 -0.01 -7.37
N LYS A 24 17.93 -0.28 -7.89
CA LYS A 24 18.42 0.32 -9.13
C LYS A 24 17.46 0.11 -10.28
N ASN A 25 17.16 -1.14 -10.59
CA ASN A 25 16.33 -1.48 -11.75
C ASN A 25 14.90 -0.94 -11.63
N VAL A 26 14.34 -0.91 -10.40
CA VAL A 26 13.01 -0.33 -10.12
C VAL A 26 13.01 1.17 -10.42
N VAL A 27 14.03 1.91 -9.98
CA VAL A 27 14.12 3.36 -10.22
C VAL A 27 14.33 3.67 -11.71
N GLU A 28 15.21 2.91 -12.38
CA GLU A 28 15.44 3.05 -13.84
C GLU A 28 14.18 2.72 -14.65
N GLU A 29 13.43 1.70 -14.26
CA GLU A 29 12.17 1.34 -14.93
C GLU A 29 11.06 2.38 -14.68
N ALA A 30 10.97 2.94 -13.47
CA ALA A 30 10.06 4.04 -13.17
C ALA A 30 10.35 5.27 -14.05
N GLU A 31 11.62 5.62 -14.22
CA GLU A 31 12.05 6.71 -15.09
C GLU A 31 11.73 6.42 -16.55
N ARG A 32 12.02 5.19 -17.03
CA ARG A 32 11.71 4.73 -18.40
C ARG A 32 10.21 4.80 -18.69
N LYS A 33 9.36 4.49 -17.72
CA LYS A 33 7.89 4.56 -17.84
C LYS A 33 7.34 5.97 -17.66
N GLY A 34 8.18 6.96 -17.34
CA GLY A 34 7.77 8.35 -17.14
C GLY A 34 6.98 8.57 -15.86
N LEU A 35 7.20 7.76 -14.83
CA LEU A 35 6.64 8.02 -13.51
C LEU A 35 7.27 9.29 -12.92
N GLU A 36 6.47 10.04 -12.17
CA GLU A 36 6.89 11.24 -11.44
C GLU A 36 7.21 10.90 -9.98
N ILE A 37 6.47 9.92 -9.41
CA ILE A 37 6.65 9.44 -8.04
C ILE A 37 6.64 7.92 -8.03
N ILE A 38 7.57 7.33 -7.26
CA ILE A 38 7.55 5.92 -6.90
C ILE A 38 7.84 5.75 -5.42
N ALA A 39 7.03 4.94 -4.72
CA ALA A 39 7.32 4.52 -3.36
C ALA A 39 7.81 3.06 -3.37
N LEU A 40 9.00 2.84 -2.86
CA LEU A 40 9.53 1.51 -2.60
C LEU A 40 9.04 1.10 -1.22
N THR A 41 8.16 0.09 -1.18
CA THR A 41 7.40 -0.30 0.03
C THR A 41 7.53 -1.79 0.30
N GLU A 42 8.78 -2.19 0.56
CA GLU A 42 9.12 -3.59 0.79
C GLU A 42 8.39 -4.19 2.00
N HIS A 43 8.06 -5.49 1.93
CA HIS A 43 7.48 -6.20 3.07
C HIS A 43 8.39 -6.13 4.28
N VAL A 44 7.89 -5.57 5.38
CA VAL A 44 8.63 -5.45 6.64
C VAL A 44 8.02 -6.33 7.73
N ARG A 45 8.89 -6.80 8.63
CA ARG A 45 8.54 -7.40 9.91
C ARG A 45 9.37 -6.76 11.01
N GLU A 46 8.92 -6.87 12.25
CA GLU A 46 9.68 -6.43 13.40
C GLU A 46 11.11 -7.05 13.42
N SER A 47 11.22 -8.31 12.97
CA SER A 47 12.48 -9.05 12.89
C SER A 47 13.35 -8.74 11.66
N SER A 48 12.93 -7.86 10.74
CA SER A 48 13.66 -7.56 9.50
C SER A 48 15.01 -6.91 9.77
N LYS A 49 16.10 -7.60 9.39
CA LYS A 49 17.49 -7.14 9.60
C LYS A 49 18.07 -6.42 8.40
N TRP A 50 17.47 -6.55 7.23
CA TRP A 50 17.95 -6.00 5.95
C TRP A 50 17.64 -4.50 5.77
N ILE A 51 16.80 -3.91 6.63
CA ILE A 51 16.35 -2.52 6.51
C ILE A 51 17.48 -1.50 6.30
N PRO A 52 18.60 -1.52 7.04
CA PRO A 52 19.68 -0.56 6.83
C PRO A 52 20.28 -0.62 5.42
N ASN A 53 20.46 -1.83 4.88
CA ASN A 53 21.01 -2.03 3.53
C ASN A 53 20.02 -1.51 2.46
N TYR A 54 18.74 -1.81 2.60
CA TYR A 54 17.67 -1.34 1.72
C TYR A 54 17.60 0.20 1.68
N LEU A 55 17.57 0.84 2.84
CA LEU A 55 17.52 2.30 2.94
C LEU A 55 18.78 2.98 2.37
N ASN A 56 19.96 2.38 2.60
CA ASN A 56 21.20 2.86 2.02
C ASN A 56 21.18 2.73 0.48
N GLU A 57 20.69 1.62 -0.05
CA GLU A 57 20.55 1.44 -1.49
C GLU A 57 19.60 2.46 -2.10
N ILE A 58 18.42 2.71 -1.50
CA ILE A 58 17.49 3.76 -1.96
C ILE A 58 18.17 5.12 -1.95
N SER A 59 18.89 5.47 -0.88
CA SER A 59 19.60 6.75 -0.76
C SER A 59 20.59 6.97 -1.89
N ASN A 60 21.30 5.91 -2.31
CA ASN A 60 22.28 5.97 -3.39
C ASN A 60 21.67 6.25 -4.77
N TYR A 61 20.39 5.89 -4.98
CA TYR A 61 19.72 6.10 -6.28
C TYR A 61 18.76 7.28 -6.29
N LYS A 62 18.20 7.65 -5.14
CA LYS A 62 17.22 8.75 -5.00
C LYS A 62 17.68 10.06 -5.62
N GLU A 63 18.98 10.38 -5.50
CA GLU A 63 19.54 11.65 -6.00
C GLU A 63 20.04 11.58 -7.44
N LYS A 64 20.00 10.40 -8.05
CA LYS A 64 20.48 10.17 -9.41
C LYS A 64 19.36 10.09 -10.46
N THR A 65 18.12 10.26 -10.04
CA THR A 65 16.94 10.18 -10.89
C THR A 65 16.09 11.44 -10.78
N LYS A 66 15.26 11.68 -11.80
CA LYS A 66 14.23 12.73 -11.80
C LYS A 66 12.93 12.29 -11.14
N VAL A 67 12.77 10.98 -10.91
CA VAL A 67 11.60 10.42 -10.22
C VAL A 67 11.73 10.71 -8.73
N LYS A 68 10.66 11.21 -8.13
CA LYS A 68 10.60 11.34 -6.66
C LYS A 68 10.49 9.95 -6.04
N VAL A 69 11.58 9.46 -5.43
CA VAL A 69 11.62 8.17 -4.75
C VAL A 69 11.26 8.35 -3.28
N ILE A 70 10.24 7.61 -2.82
CA ILE A 70 9.81 7.55 -1.42
C ILE A 70 10.29 6.23 -0.83
N SER A 71 10.99 6.29 0.31
CA SER A 71 11.37 5.13 1.09
C SER A 71 10.20 4.75 2.01
N GLY A 72 9.75 3.53 1.94
CA GLY A 72 8.63 3.06 2.73
C GLY A 72 8.63 1.55 2.92
N PHE A 73 7.58 1.07 3.57
CA PHE A 73 7.41 -0.34 3.88
C PHE A 73 5.95 -0.73 3.81
N GLU A 74 5.69 -1.99 3.43
CA GLU A 74 4.41 -2.62 3.62
C GLU A 74 4.46 -3.51 4.87
N ALA A 75 3.68 -3.13 5.88
CA ALA A 75 3.59 -3.81 7.16
C ALA A 75 2.30 -4.63 7.26
N LYS A 76 2.42 -5.87 7.73
CA LYS A 76 1.28 -6.75 7.97
C LYS A 76 0.44 -6.24 9.14
N ILE A 77 -0.90 -6.18 8.96
CA ILE A 77 -1.85 -5.95 10.04
C ILE A 77 -2.03 -7.24 10.84
N LEU A 78 -1.82 -7.17 12.15
CA LEU A 78 -1.98 -8.27 13.08
C LEU A 78 -3.43 -8.36 13.59
N SER A 79 -3.80 -9.49 14.19
CA SER A 79 -5.17 -9.73 14.68
C SER A 79 -5.61 -8.76 15.79
N ASP A 80 -4.66 -8.20 16.50
CA ASP A 80 -4.90 -7.19 17.54
C ASP A 80 -4.92 -5.75 17.01
N GLY A 81 -4.75 -5.56 15.68
CA GLY A 81 -4.74 -4.28 14.98
C GLY A 81 -3.42 -3.51 15.06
N ASN A 82 -2.37 -4.10 15.66
CA ASN A 82 -1.01 -3.59 15.51
C ASN A 82 -0.46 -3.95 14.12
N ILE A 83 0.68 -3.36 13.76
CA ILE A 83 1.42 -3.70 12.54
C ILE A 83 2.70 -4.45 12.89
N ASP A 84 3.08 -5.43 12.06
CA ASP A 84 4.34 -6.17 12.20
C ASP A 84 5.51 -5.32 11.70
N CYS A 85 5.84 -4.28 12.46
CA CYS A 85 6.91 -3.34 12.13
C CYS A 85 7.44 -2.69 13.42
N ARG A 86 8.75 -2.46 13.49
CA ARG A 86 9.34 -1.71 14.62
C ARG A 86 8.81 -0.28 14.64
N GLU A 87 8.53 0.24 15.83
CA GLU A 87 7.91 1.56 16.01
C GLU A 87 8.74 2.70 15.39
N GLU A 88 10.06 2.68 15.55
CA GLU A 88 10.94 3.69 14.97
C GLU A 88 10.92 3.70 13.43
N ILE A 89 10.78 2.52 12.81
CA ILE A 89 10.63 2.41 11.36
C ILE A 89 9.27 2.96 10.92
N ALA A 90 8.21 2.57 11.63
CA ALA A 90 6.87 3.01 11.30
C ALA A 90 6.69 4.53 11.48
N ARG A 91 7.40 5.14 12.43
CA ARG A 91 7.35 6.60 12.67
C ARG A 91 8.09 7.40 11.60
N ASP A 92 9.23 6.90 11.13
CA ASP A 92 10.18 7.68 10.34
C ASP A 92 10.03 7.48 8.82
N TYR A 93 9.27 6.46 8.38
CA TYR A 93 9.10 6.09 6.97
C TYR A 93 7.63 6.01 6.55
N PHE A 94 7.40 6.00 5.24
CA PHE A 94 6.08 5.81 4.65
C PHE A 94 5.59 4.37 4.84
N ILE A 95 4.42 4.19 5.46
CA ILE A 95 3.88 2.88 5.82
C ILE A 95 2.55 2.61 5.12
N ILE A 96 2.52 1.53 4.37
CA ILE A 96 1.31 0.85 3.92
C ILE A 96 1.01 -0.27 4.92
N ALA A 97 -0.19 -0.32 5.47
CA ALA A 97 -0.63 -1.42 6.32
C ALA A 97 -1.63 -2.29 5.57
N SER A 98 -1.35 -3.60 5.48
CA SER A 98 -2.13 -4.55 4.69
C SER A 98 -2.42 -5.84 5.43
N PHE A 99 -3.57 -6.44 5.15
CA PHE A 99 -3.89 -7.77 5.63
C PHE A 99 -3.20 -8.83 4.77
N HIS A 100 -2.23 -9.56 5.34
CA HIS A 100 -1.54 -10.70 4.71
C HIS A 100 -1.92 -12.03 5.38
N THR A 101 -2.96 -12.01 6.21
CA THR A 101 -3.53 -13.20 6.84
C THR A 101 -5.01 -13.24 6.57
N LYS A 102 -5.48 -14.39 6.15
CA LYS A 102 -6.91 -14.65 6.01
C LYS A 102 -7.55 -14.81 7.38
N TYR A 103 -8.34 -13.84 7.79
CA TYR A 103 -9.14 -13.91 9.02
C TYR A 103 -10.50 -14.50 8.71
N TYR A 104 -10.93 -15.51 9.48
CA TYR A 104 -12.25 -16.14 9.33
C TYR A 104 -13.29 -15.51 10.25
N ASP A 105 -12.86 -14.89 11.35
CA ASP A 105 -13.72 -14.13 12.26
C ASP A 105 -13.83 -12.68 11.78
N LYS A 106 -15.05 -12.29 11.42
CA LYS A 106 -15.36 -10.95 10.95
C LYS A 106 -15.07 -9.88 12.02
N SER A 107 -15.32 -10.20 13.29
CA SER A 107 -15.13 -9.23 14.38
C SER A 107 -13.66 -8.92 14.61
N ILE A 108 -12.79 -9.93 14.53
CA ILE A 108 -11.34 -9.74 14.61
C ILE A 108 -10.86 -8.86 13.46
N TRP A 109 -11.29 -9.13 12.23
CA TRP A 109 -10.88 -8.35 11.05
C TRP A 109 -11.34 -6.89 11.16
N ILE A 110 -12.62 -6.65 11.54
CA ILE A 110 -13.16 -5.28 11.71
C ILE A 110 -12.41 -4.52 12.81
N ASN A 111 -12.20 -5.16 13.97
CA ASN A 111 -11.52 -4.53 15.10
C ASN A 111 -10.05 -4.21 14.75
N ALA A 112 -9.35 -5.12 14.07
CA ALA A 112 -7.99 -4.88 13.60
C ALA A 112 -7.93 -3.73 12.59
N LEU A 113 -8.88 -3.67 11.63
CA LEU A 113 -8.97 -2.57 10.67
C LEU A 113 -9.21 -1.23 11.37
N LYS A 114 -10.18 -1.15 12.29
CA LYS A 114 -10.47 0.09 13.01
C LYS A 114 -9.23 0.58 13.77
N LYS A 115 -8.57 -0.31 14.48
CA LYS A 115 -7.38 0.03 15.28
C LYS A 115 -6.20 0.48 14.41
N VAL A 116 -5.94 -0.19 13.28
CA VAL A 116 -4.85 0.22 12.37
C VAL A 116 -5.13 1.55 11.69
N ILE A 117 -6.40 1.88 11.40
CA ILE A 117 -6.80 3.20 10.89
C ILE A 117 -6.46 4.31 11.91
N GLU A 118 -6.60 4.04 13.22
CA GLU A 118 -6.27 4.99 14.28
C GLU A 118 -4.76 5.13 14.52
N ASN A 119 -3.93 4.20 14.03
CA ASN A 119 -2.49 4.24 14.20
C ASN A 119 -1.87 5.42 13.43
N LYS A 120 -1.31 6.40 14.16
CA LYS A 120 -0.71 7.62 13.58
C LYS A 120 0.49 7.36 12.66
N ASN A 121 1.18 6.23 12.84
CA ASN A 121 2.36 5.86 12.08
C ASN A 121 2.01 5.13 10.76
N VAL A 122 0.73 4.83 10.50
CA VAL A 122 0.25 4.26 9.25
C VAL A 122 -0.24 5.37 8.33
N ASN A 123 0.27 5.43 7.11
CA ASN A 123 -0.13 6.41 6.10
C ASN A 123 -1.27 5.89 5.22
N VAL A 124 -1.21 4.63 4.85
CA VAL A 124 -2.06 4.01 3.83
C VAL A 124 -2.62 2.68 4.32
N ILE A 125 -3.87 2.42 3.99
CA ILE A 125 -4.46 1.08 4.09
C ILE A 125 -4.37 0.44 2.71
N GLY A 126 -3.51 -0.59 2.58
CA GLY A 126 -3.22 -1.30 1.34
C GLY A 126 -4.28 -2.36 1.01
N HIS A 127 -4.49 -2.59 -0.28
CA HIS A 127 -5.42 -3.58 -0.89
C HIS A 127 -6.63 -3.98 -0.03
N LEU A 128 -7.34 -2.95 0.46
CA LEU A 128 -8.39 -3.07 1.47
C LEU A 128 -9.61 -3.85 0.98
N ALA A 129 -9.75 -5.07 1.44
CA ALA A 129 -10.98 -5.88 1.50
C ALA A 129 -10.67 -7.20 2.23
N PRO A 130 -11.66 -7.87 2.84
CA PRO A 130 -11.43 -9.18 3.43
C PRO A 130 -11.17 -10.24 2.36
N GLU A 131 -10.28 -11.19 2.66
CA GLU A 131 -10.03 -12.38 1.82
C GLU A 131 -10.92 -13.57 2.18
N SER A 132 -11.75 -13.39 3.19
CA SER A 132 -12.65 -14.38 3.75
C SER A 132 -14.06 -14.27 3.20
N SER A 133 -14.88 -15.30 3.44
CA SER A 133 -16.26 -15.40 2.95
C SER A 133 -17.27 -14.55 3.73
N PHE A 134 -16.87 -13.84 4.79
CA PHE A 134 -17.80 -12.95 5.49
C PHE A 134 -18.07 -11.67 4.68
N TYR A 135 -19.30 -11.20 4.79
CA TYR A 135 -19.77 -10.01 4.10
C TYR A 135 -19.62 -8.76 5.00
N ILE A 136 -19.12 -7.67 4.41
CA ILE A 136 -19.12 -6.33 5.02
C ILE A 136 -20.29 -5.56 4.42
N ASN A 137 -21.23 -5.16 5.25
CA ASN A 137 -22.41 -4.43 4.80
C ASN A 137 -22.13 -2.94 4.55
N THR A 138 -23.10 -2.23 3.99
CA THR A 138 -22.94 -0.82 3.62
C THR A 138 -22.69 0.07 4.82
N GLU A 139 -23.34 -0.18 5.94
CA GLU A 139 -23.19 0.59 7.18
C GLU A 139 -21.76 0.47 7.73
N GLU A 140 -21.19 -0.74 7.70
CA GLU A 140 -19.81 -0.98 8.12
C GLU A 140 -18.82 -0.27 7.19
N ILE A 141 -19.05 -0.29 5.87
CA ILE A 141 -18.20 0.40 4.90
C ILE A 141 -18.27 1.92 5.13
N GLU A 142 -19.44 2.46 5.40
CA GLU A 142 -19.60 3.87 5.73
C GLU A 142 -18.92 4.25 7.05
N GLU A 143 -18.93 3.36 8.04
CA GLU A 143 -18.18 3.55 9.28
C GLU A 143 -16.68 3.60 9.03
N PHE A 144 -16.15 2.68 8.21
CA PHE A 144 -14.74 2.73 7.80
C PHE A 144 -14.39 4.03 7.07
N ALA A 145 -15.25 4.48 6.16
CA ALA A 145 -15.04 5.75 5.46
C ALA A 145 -14.92 6.94 6.42
N LYS A 146 -15.80 7.01 7.43
CA LYS A 146 -15.73 8.04 8.48
C LYS A 146 -14.44 7.98 9.28
N LEU A 147 -13.99 6.78 9.66
CA LEU A 147 -12.74 6.60 10.40
C LEU A 147 -11.54 6.98 9.54
N LEU A 148 -11.48 6.52 8.29
CA LEU A 148 -10.42 6.85 7.34
C LEU A 148 -10.28 8.37 7.15
N THR A 149 -11.40 9.07 6.95
CA THR A 149 -11.42 10.53 6.81
C THR A 149 -11.01 11.23 8.11
N LYS A 150 -11.55 10.78 9.26
CA LYS A 150 -11.23 11.35 10.58
C LYS A 150 -9.74 11.27 10.91
N HIS A 151 -9.08 10.15 10.55
CA HIS A 151 -7.67 9.91 10.83
C HIS A 151 -6.74 10.24 9.65
N ASP A 152 -7.28 10.92 8.63
CA ASP A 152 -6.56 11.37 7.42
C ASP A 152 -5.80 10.24 6.69
N LYS A 153 -6.39 9.03 6.65
CA LYS A 153 -5.80 7.88 5.99
C LYS A 153 -6.05 7.88 4.49
N ILE A 154 -5.06 7.40 3.76
CA ILE A 154 -5.16 7.14 2.34
C ILE A 154 -5.57 5.67 2.14
N VAL A 155 -6.45 5.42 1.18
CA VAL A 155 -6.78 4.05 0.75
C VAL A 155 -6.10 3.79 -0.60
N GLU A 156 -5.42 2.69 -0.69
CA GLU A 156 -4.81 2.26 -1.93
C GLU A 156 -5.84 1.71 -2.91
N VAL A 157 -5.79 2.15 -4.18
CA VAL A 157 -6.40 1.43 -5.29
C VAL A 157 -5.34 0.52 -5.90
N ASN A 158 -5.38 -0.74 -5.51
CA ASN A 158 -4.36 -1.73 -5.79
C ASN A 158 -4.62 -2.47 -7.10
N ALA A 159 -3.64 -2.49 -7.99
CA ALA A 159 -3.77 -3.09 -9.32
C ALA A 159 -3.67 -4.62 -9.29
N LYS A 160 -2.83 -5.21 -8.43
CA LYS A 160 -2.63 -6.66 -8.33
C LYS A 160 -3.87 -7.38 -7.81
N TYR A 161 -4.43 -6.89 -6.70
CA TYR A 161 -5.62 -7.47 -6.05
C TYR A 161 -6.94 -6.88 -6.55
N LYS A 162 -6.92 -5.81 -7.35
CA LYS A 162 -8.11 -5.09 -7.85
C LYS A 162 -9.01 -4.63 -6.70
N ARG A 163 -8.40 -4.00 -5.69
CA ARG A 163 -9.06 -3.59 -4.44
C ARG A 163 -8.91 -2.09 -4.18
N PRO A 164 -9.81 -1.48 -3.40
CA PRO A 164 -11.03 -2.04 -2.82
C PRO A 164 -12.09 -2.41 -3.90
N PRO A 165 -13.17 -3.16 -3.52
CA PRO A 165 -14.30 -3.39 -4.41
C PRO A 165 -14.94 -2.08 -4.88
N GLU A 166 -15.52 -2.07 -6.07
CA GLU A 166 -16.08 -0.87 -6.71
C GLU A 166 -17.14 -0.15 -5.83
N ASN A 167 -18.00 -0.91 -5.16
CA ASN A 167 -19.01 -0.35 -4.26
C ASN A 167 -18.39 0.35 -3.04
N TRP A 168 -17.27 -0.15 -2.50
CA TRP A 168 -16.53 0.52 -1.43
C TRP A 168 -15.91 1.81 -1.91
N VAL A 169 -15.26 1.78 -3.08
CA VAL A 169 -14.64 2.98 -3.67
C VAL A 169 -15.67 4.08 -3.85
N LYS A 170 -16.88 3.76 -4.35
CA LYS A 170 -17.97 4.74 -4.52
C LYS A 170 -18.40 5.37 -3.18
N ILE A 171 -18.51 4.58 -2.12
CA ILE A 171 -18.86 5.07 -0.77
C ILE A 171 -17.72 5.95 -0.24
N PHE A 172 -16.48 5.50 -0.37
CA PHE A 172 -15.30 6.21 0.11
C PHE A 172 -15.12 7.56 -0.59
N ILE A 173 -15.31 7.63 -1.92
CA ILE A 173 -15.29 8.89 -2.69
C ILE A 173 -16.37 9.85 -2.14
N LYS A 174 -17.60 9.36 -1.98
CA LYS A 174 -18.72 10.18 -1.46
C LYS A 174 -18.43 10.73 -0.05
N ARG A 175 -17.63 10.03 0.74
CA ARG A 175 -17.23 10.42 2.10
C ARG A 175 -15.93 11.22 2.17
N GLY A 176 -15.30 11.51 1.03
CA GLY A 176 -14.07 12.32 0.97
C GLY A 176 -12.81 11.59 1.42
N VAL A 177 -12.78 10.25 1.38
CA VAL A 177 -11.57 9.47 1.63
C VAL A 177 -10.54 9.77 0.56
N LYS A 178 -9.27 9.90 0.95
CA LYS A 178 -8.14 10.09 0.04
C LYS A 178 -7.70 8.76 -0.56
N PHE A 179 -7.20 8.82 -1.80
CA PHE A 179 -6.73 7.63 -2.51
C PHE A 179 -5.40 7.86 -3.21
N HIS A 180 -4.65 6.79 -3.38
CA HIS A 180 -3.55 6.71 -4.32
C HIS A 180 -3.58 5.40 -5.12
N LEU A 181 -2.72 5.30 -6.15
CA LEU A 181 -2.52 4.08 -6.92
C LEU A 181 -1.34 3.29 -6.37
N GLY A 182 -1.47 1.97 -6.34
CA GLY A 182 -0.38 1.04 -6.10
C GLY A 182 -0.43 -0.09 -7.12
N SER A 183 0.68 -0.35 -7.80
CA SER A 183 0.79 -1.52 -8.67
C SER A 183 0.92 -2.82 -7.87
N ASP A 184 1.55 -2.73 -6.70
CA ASP A 184 1.96 -3.88 -5.89
C ASP A 184 2.90 -4.80 -6.71
N ALA A 185 3.82 -4.13 -7.41
CA ALA A 185 4.70 -4.75 -8.38
C ALA A 185 5.70 -5.70 -7.71
N HIS A 186 5.79 -6.93 -8.24
CA HIS A 186 6.77 -7.96 -7.88
C HIS A 186 7.66 -8.33 -9.08
N SER A 187 7.47 -7.63 -10.21
CA SER A 187 8.31 -7.67 -11.40
C SER A 187 8.42 -6.28 -12.02
N LEU A 188 9.48 -6.02 -12.80
CA LEU A 188 9.68 -4.73 -13.47
C LEU A 188 8.51 -4.36 -14.40
N SER A 189 7.90 -5.34 -15.06
CA SER A 189 6.79 -5.13 -15.99
C SER A 189 5.52 -4.61 -15.32
N GLU A 190 5.34 -4.89 -14.03
CA GLU A 190 4.16 -4.51 -13.24
C GLU A 190 4.23 -3.06 -12.75
N ILE A 191 5.40 -2.45 -12.60
CA ILE A 191 5.58 -1.08 -12.13
C ILE A 191 4.72 -0.12 -12.97
N GLY A 192 3.85 0.68 -12.33
CA GLY A 192 2.96 1.62 -12.99
C GLY A 192 1.92 0.98 -13.92
N ASN A 193 1.66 -0.31 -13.81
CA ASN A 193 0.71 -1.02 -14.65
C ASN A 193 -0.68 -1.10 -14.02
N TYR A 194 -1.55 -0.16 -14.41
CA TYR A 194 -2.92 -0.04 -13.87
C TYR A 194 -4.01 -0.59 -14.81
N LYS A 195 -3.65 -1.38 -15.84
CA LYS A 195 -4.61 -1.91 -16.82
C LYS A 195 -5.72 -2.74 -16.17
N SER A 196 -5.41 -3.47 -15.10
CA SER A 196 -6.38 -4.33 -14.39
C SER A 196 -7.47 -3.58 -13.65
N ILE A 197 -7.23 -2.29 -13.31
CA ILE A 197 -8.10 -1.45 -12.46
C ILE A 197 -8.65 -0.21 -13.19
N VAL A 198 -8.59 -0.16 -14.52
CA VAL A 198 -9.09 0.98 -15.32
C VAL A 198 -10.54 1.34 -14.95
N LYS A 199 -11.39 0.35 -14.65
CA LYS A 199 -12.79 0.60 -14.23
C LYS A 199 -12.86 1.34 -12.90
N LEU A 200 -12.00 1.01 -11.94
CA LEU A 200 -11.93 1.71 -10.65
C LEU A 200 -11.40 3.13 -10.83
N ILE A 201 -10.37 3.31 -11.65
CA ILE A 201 -9.78 4.64 -11.93
C ILE A 201 -10.82 5.60 -12.54
N LYS A 202 -11.70 5.11 -13.41
CA LYS A 202 -12.77 5.91 -14.00
C LYS A 202 -13.79 6.47 -13.00
N LEU A 203 -13.85 5.94 -11.79
CA LEU A 203 -14.73 6.47 -10.74
C LEU A 203 -14.25 7.83 -10.19
N PHE A 204 -13.01 8.21 -10.48
CA PHE A 204 -12.39 9.46 -10.02
C PHE A 204 -12.35 10.56 -11.10
N ALA A 205 -12.98 10.32 -12.26
CA ALA A 205 -13.06 11.26 -13.38
C ALA A 205 -14.19 12.28 -13.21
#